data_bc5f8dba8181016e51952ae5799ee3c0
#
_entry.id   bc5f8dba8181016e51952ae5799ee3c0
#
_cell.length_a   1.000
_cell.length_b   1.000
_cell.length_c   1.000
_cell.angle_alpha   90.00
_cell.angle_beta   90.00
_cell.angle_gamma   90.00
#
_symmetry.space_group_name_H-M   'P 1'
#
loop_
_entity.id
_entity.type
_entity.pdbx_description
1 polymer ?
#
loop_
_entity_poly.entity_id
_entity_poly.type
_entity_poly.pdbx_seq_one_letter_code
_entity_poly.pdbx_strand_id
1 'polypeptide(L)'
;MKHPEFPLSDELIYLNHAAVGPWPKRTGEAVMKFAEQNTRYGSHFYLDWLNKEAELRSQLQTLLQAPSADDIALVKNTSEALSFVAYGLTWQAGDNIVSSNEEFPSNRLPWESLADQGVEFRQADLQSADSPEEALFALVDSNTRLLTISSIQFASGLRMDLERIGEFCKRRGILFCIDAIQSLGAVQFDVQAYQADFVMADGHKWLFGPEGLGVFYTTPEARDKLKLSQYGWHMMKDNHNYENKPWEIHPTARRFECGSPNMLAIHALSASLSLLLETGMAEVEALVTEKSGYLKAAIDNHQQLLLLPAKQSRLQSGIVIFKHRTVGNEALYQHLHDNGVVCALRGGGIRFSPHFYNTLEEIDRALELTGTI
;
A
#
# COMPACT_ATOMS: atom_id res chain seq x y z
N MET A 1 -20.84 -13.58 -13.53
CA MET A 1 -21.59 -13.64 -12.24
C MET A 1 -20.78 -12.91 -11.20
N LYS A 2 -21.39 -11.99 -10.43
CA LYS A 2 -20.68 -11.22 -9.37
C LYS A 2 -20.12 -12.15 -8.29
N HIS A 3 -18.97 -11.80 -7.75
CA HIS A 3 -18.33 -12.55 -6.67
C HIS A 3 -19.15 -12.43 -5.36
N PRO A 4 -19.45 -13.52 -4.65
CA PRO A 4 -20.37 -13.53 -3.50
C PRO A 4 -19.87 -12.66 -2.32
N GLU A 5 -18.57 -12.46 -2.19
CA GLU A 5 -17.99 -11.60 -1.15
C GLU A 5 -18.08 -10.10 -1.47
N PHE A 6 -18.42 -9.72 -2.70
CA PHE A 6 -18.56 -8.31 -3.10
C PHE A 6 -19.99 -8.02 -3.60
N PRO A 7 -20.97 -7.90 -2.66
CA PRO A 7 -22.37 -7.65 -2.98
C PRO A 7 -22.62 -6.17 -3.30
N LEU A 8 -21.82 -5.61 -4.20
CA LEU A 8 -21.99 -4.23 -4.66
C LEU A 8 -23.33 -4.06 -5.38
N SER A 9 -23.92 -2.86 -5.33
CA SER A 9 -25.14 -2.53 -6.09
C SER A 9 -24.97 -2.88 -7.55
N ASP A 10 -26.04 -3.37 -8.19
CA ASP A 10 -26.05 -3.72 -9.62
C ASP A 10 -25.87 -2.50 -10.54
N GLU A 11 -26.12 -1.31 -10.00
CA GLU A 11 -25.94 -0.04 -10.69
C GLU A 11 -24.48 0.44 -10.71
N LEU A 12 -23.61 -0.18 -9.89
CA LEU A 12 -22.21 0.24 -9.75
C LEU A 12 -21.27 -0.69 -10.51
N ILE A 13 -20.31 -0.07 -11.20
CA ILE A 13 -19.10 -0.69 -11.73
C ILE A 13 -17.92 -0.11 -10.95
N TYR A 14 -17.31 -0.93 -10.09
CA TYR A 14 -16.27 -0.47 -9.18
C TYR A 14 -14.87 -0.75 -9.71
N LEU A 15 -14.16 0.30 -10.15
CA LEU A 15 -12.82 0.22 -10.73
C LEU A 15 -11.84 1.20 -10.05
N ASN A 16 -11.91 1.33 -8.71
CA ASN A 16 -11.16 2.36 -7.96
C ASN A 16 -10.36 1.81 -6.76
N HIS A 17 -9.87 0.56 -6.84
CA HIS A 17 -9.13 -0.09 -5.74
C HIS A 17 -7.81 0.62 -5.40
N ALA A 18 -7.19 1.29 -6.36
CA ALA A 18 -6.00 2.11 -6.12
C ALA A 18 -6.27 3.38 -5.29
N ALA A 19 -7.54 3.72 -4.99
CA ALA A 19 -7.92 4.78 -4.06
C ALA A 19 -8.48 4.21 -2.75
N VAL A 20 -9.63 3.53 -2.80
CA VAL A 20 -10.25 2.84 -1.66
C VAL A 20 -10.84 1.53 -2.18
N GLY A 21 -10.64 0.41 -1.52
CA GLY A 21 -11.28 -0.87 -1.84
C GLY A 21 -12.62 -1.02 -1.12
N PRO A 22 -13.66 -1.57 -1.76
CA PRO A 22 -14.90 -1.90 -1.07
C PRO A 22 -14.65 -3.09 -0.13
N TRP A 23 -15.30 -3.09 1.02
CA TRP A 23 -15.16 -4.20 1.95
C TRP A 23 -15.83 -5.47 1.43
N PRO A 24 -15.18 -6.64 1.53
CA PRO A 24 -15.86 -7.92 1.38
C PRO A 24 -17.01 -8.08 2.38
N LYS A 25 -17.99 -8.89 2.05
CA LYS A 25 -19.12 -9.20 2.92
C LYS A 25 -18.68 -9.64 4.32
N ARG A 26 -17.71 -10.56 4.40
CA ARG A 26 -17.14 -11.06 5.66
C ARG A 26 -16.54 -9.97 6.53
N THR A 27 -15.99 -8.93 5.91
CA THR A 27 -15.44 -7.76 6.64
C THR A 27 -16.54 -6.94 7.27
N GLY A 28 -17.61 -6.64 6.54
CA GLY A 28 -18.81 -6.00 7.09
C GLY A 28 -19.41 -6.81 8.23
N GLU A 29 -19.53 -8.13 8.09
CA GLU A 29 -20.01 -9.03 9.12
C GLU A 29 -19.11 -9.03 10.37
N ALA A 30 -17.78 -9.01 10.20
CA ALA A 30 -16.83 -8.93 11.32
C ALA A 30 -16.98 -7.61 12.10
N VAL A 31 -17.16 -6.49 11.40
CA VAL A 31 -17.40 -5.17 12.02
C VAL A 31 -18.71 -5.16 12.81
N MET A 32 -19.80 -5.65 12.23
CA MET A 32 -21.11 -5.73 12.90
C MET A 32 -21.04 -6.62 14.14
N LYS A 33 -20.39 -7.77 14.05
CA LYS A 33 -20.19 -8.69 15.18
C LYS A 33 -19.38 -8.04 16.30
N PHE A 34 -18.30 -7.34 15.98
CA PHE A 34 -17.50 -6.61 16.96
C PHE A 34 -18.33 -5.52 17.65
N ALA A 35 -19.07 -4.74 16.88
CA ALA A 35 -19.93 -3.67 17.41
C ALA A 35 -21.02 -4.25 18.36
N GLU A 36 -21.67 -5.35 17.99
CA GLU A 36 -22.67 -6.03 18.83
C GLU A 36 -22.02 -6.56 20.12
N GLN A 37 -20.87 -7.23 20.02
CA GLN A 37 -20.13 -7.74 21.16
C GLN A 37 -19.77 -6.62 22.14
N ASN A 38 -19.19 -5.54 21.62
CA ASN A 38 -18.77 -4.40 22.46
C ASN A 38 -19.96 -3.74 23.13
N THR A 39 -21.07 -3.52 22.39
CA THR A 39 -22.28 -2.89 22.91
C THR A 39 -22.94 -3.70 24.03
N ARG A 40 -22.97 -5.03 23.90
CA ARG A 40 -23.67 -5.90 24.85
C ARG A 40 -22.83 -6.33 26.05
N TYR A 41 -21.52 -6.51 25.83
CA TYR A 41 -20.65 -7.17 26.80
C TYR A 41 -19.41 -6.34 27.17
N GLY A 42 -19.22 -5.17 26.56
CA GLY A 42 -18.03 -4.34 26.78
C GLY A 42 -16.76 -5.11 26.46
N SER A 43 -15.80 -5.10 27.35
CA SER A 43 -14.51 -5.78 27.22
C SER A 43 -14.50 -7.24 27.70
N HIS A 44 -15.66 -7.88 27.88
CA HIS A 44 -15.71 -9.26 28.39
C HIS A 44 -14.90 -10.24 27.55
N PHE A 45 -14.85 -10.03 26.22
CA PHE A 45 -14.11 -10.86 25.26
C PHE A 45 -12.75 -10.29 24.88
N TYR A 46 -12.11 -9.50 25.74
CA TYR A 46 -10.86 -8.81 25.41
C TYR A 46 -9.72 -9.75 25.00
N LEU A 47 -9.65 -10.95 25.60
CA LEU A 47 -8.66 -11.96 25.22
C LEU A 47 -8.86 -12.46 23.78
N ASP A 48 -10.10 -12.57 23.32
CA ASP A 48 -10.39 -12.95 21.92
C ASP A 48 -9.95 -11.83 20.96
N TRP A 49 -10.04 -10.57 21.38
CA TRP A 49 -9.55 -9.44 20.60
C TRP A 49 -8.04 -9.46 20.46
N LEU A 50 -7.31 -9.79 21.53
CA LEU A 50 -5.85 -9.97 21.47
C LEU A 50 -5.45 -11.14 20.58
N ASN A 51 -6.21 -12.25 20.59
CA ASN A 51 -6.01 -13.37 19.67
C ASN A 51 -6.23 -12.93 18.21
N LYS A 52 -7.23 -12.09 17.96
CA LYS A 52 -7.50 -11.55 16.62
C LYS A 52 -6.37 -10.62 16.13
N GLU A 53 -5.77 -9.84 17.03
CA GLU A 53 -4.57 -9.04 16.72
C GLU A 53 -3.37 -9.95 16.34
N ALA A 54 -3.15 -11.02 17.08
CA ALA A 54 -2.09 -11.99 16.79
C ALA A 54 -2.33 -12.71 15.43
N GLU A 55 -3.59 -13.07 15.14
CA GLU A 55 -4.00 -13.65 13.86
C GLU A 55 -3.70 -12.68 12.71
N LEU A 56 -4.07 -11.40 12.84
CA LEU A 56 -3.80 -10.38 11.81
C LEU A 56 -2.29 -10.26 11.54
N ARG A 57 -1.43 -10.27 12.57
CA ARG A 57 0.03 -10.23 12.37
C ARG A 57 0.53 -11.46 11.60
N SER A 58 0.00 -12.64 11.90
CA SER A 58 0.35 -13.88 11.19
C SER A 58 -0.11 -13.83 9.72
N GLN A 59 -1.28 -13.28 9.45
CA GLN A 59 -1.77 -13.06 8.09
C GLN A 59 -0.87 -12.07 7.32
N LEU A 60 -0.49 -10.97 7.94
CA LEU A 60 0.43 -9.99 7.36
C LEU A 60 1.83 -10.56 7.16
N GLN A 61 2.32 -11.40 8.07
CA GLN A 61 3.58 -12.14 7.90
C GLN A 61 3.52 -13.01 6.62
N THR A 62 2.44 -13.75 6.44
CA THR A 62 2.24 -14.59 5.24
C THR A 62 2.16 -13.74 3.97
N LEU A 63 1.42 -12.64 4.01
CA LEU A 63 1.23 -11.74 2.86
C LEU A 63 2.53 -11.07 2.41
N LEU A 64 3.39 -10.70 3.36
CA LEU A 64 4.68 -10.05 3.13
C LEU A 64 5.82 -11.04 2.89
N GLN A 65 5.59 -12.34 3.14
CA GLN A 65 6.62 -13.37 3.25
C GLN A 65 7.72 -12.97 4.25
N ALA A 66 7.31 -12.31 5.34
CA ALA A 66 8.23 -11.85 6.38
C ALA A 66 8.77 -13.03 7.21
N PRO A 67 10.04 -12.97 7.65
CA PRO A 67 10.65 -14.03 8.47
C PRO A 67 9.90 -14.27 9.79
N SER A 68 9.36 -13.21 10.38
CA SER A 68 8.67 -13.26 11.67
C SER A 68 7.51 -12.27 11.73
N ALA A 69 6.44 -12.65 12.44
CA ALA A 69 5.37 -11.72 12.82
C ALA A 69 5.87 -10.63 13.79
N ASP A 70 6.98 -10.87 14.48
CA ASP A 70 7.65 -9.91 15.36
C ASP A 70 8.29 -8.74 14.60
N ASP A 71 8.47 -8.85 13.29
CA ASP A 71 9.00 -7.80 12.44
C ASP A 71 7.90 -6.86 11.90
N ILE A 72 6.66 -7.07 12.35
CA ILE A 72 5.48 -6.34 11.90
C ILE A 72 4.89 -5.51 13.03
N ALA A 73 4.67 -4.22 12.77
CA ALA A 73 3.88 -3.32 13.60
C ALA A 73 2.56 -2.96 12.91
N LEU A 74 1.51 -2.79 13.71
CA LEU A 74 0.24 -2.25 13.28
C LEU A 74 0.25 -0.73 13.50
N VAL A 75 0.10 0.02 12.42
CA VAL A 75 0.20 1.49 12.39
C VAL A 75 -1.10 2.11 11.91
N LYS A 76 -1.27 3.41 12.10
CA LYS A 76 -2.50 4.08 11.67
C LYS A 76 -2.61 4.20 10.15
N ASN A 77 -1.48 4.43 9.48
CA ASN A 77 -1.42 4.63 8.03
C ASN A 77 0.02 4.62 7.53
N THR A 78 0.18 4.58 6.22
CA THR A 78 1.49 4.66 5.53
C THR A 78 2.32 5.88 5.95
N SER A 79 1.69 7.05 6.11
CA SER A 79 2.42 8.29 6.48
C SER A 79 3.03 8.21 7.87
N GLU A 80 2.35 7.58 8.85
CA GLU A 80 2.91 7.36 10.18
C GLU A 80 4.17 6.47 10.11
N ALA A 81 4.10 5.36 9.36
CA ALA A 81 5.23 4.45 9.21
C ALA A 81 6.43 5.11 8.53
N LEU A 82 6.19 5.88 7.44
CA LEU A 82 7.24 6.66 6.78
C LEU A 82 7.86 7.69 7.71
N SER A 83 7.05 8.33 8.55
CA SER A 83 7.53 9.27 9.56
C SER A 83 8.38 8.59 10.65
N PHE A 84 8.07 7.35 11.03
CA PHE A 84 8.94 6.59 11.94
C PHE A 84 10.34 6.37 11.36
N VAL A 85 10.44 6.11 10.07
CA VAL A 85 11.74 5.98 9.40
C VAL A 85 12.43 7.33 9.28
N ALA A 86 11.74 8.35 8.75
CA ALA A 86 12.30 9.67 8.50
C ALA A 86 12.86 10.34 9.76
N TYR A 87 12.09 10.31 10.84
CA TYR A 87 12.50 10.95 12.11
C TYR A 87 13.20 10.01 13.08
N GLY A 88 13.16 8.70 12.84
CA GLY A 88 13.87 7.71 13.65
C GLY A 88 15.34 7.56 13.28
N LEU A 89 15.68 7.70 12.00
CA LEU A 89 17.07 7.65 11.56
C LEU A 89 17.87 8.86 12.06
N THR A 90 19.17 8.65 12.30
CA THR A 90 20.09 9.74 12.62
C THR A 90 20.70 10.26 11.34
N TRP A 91 20.39 11.51 11.01
CA TRP A 91 20.89 12.22 9.84
C TRP A 91 22.07 13.10 10.17
N GLN A 92 22.90 13.34 9.15
CA GLN A 92 23.99 14.32 9.17
C GLN A 92 23.78 15.32 8.03
N ALA A 93 24.22 16.54 8.22
CA ALA A 93 24.20 17.52 7.14
C ALA A 93 25.01 17.02 5.95
N GLY A 94 24.41 17.05 4.76
CA GLY A 94 24.99 16.50 3.53
C GLY A 94 24.58 15.06 3.21
N ASP A 95 23.92 14.35 4.13
CA ASP A 95 23.26 13.08 3.79
C ASP A 95 22.16 13.32 2.73
N ASN A 96 21.89 12.30 1.91
CA ASN A 96 20.79 12.40 0.96
C ASN A 96 19.91 11.13 0.93
N ILE A 97 18.70 11.34 0.44
CA ILE A 97 17.66 10.34 0.22
C ILE A 97 17.31 10.37 -1.27
N VAL A 98 17.32 9.21 -1.91
CA VAL A 98 16.91 9.05 -3.31
C VAL A 98 15.50 8.49 -3.39
N SER A 99 14.68 9.10 -4.25
CA SER A 99 13.31 8.69 -4.55
C SER A 99 12.92 9.07 -5.98
N SER A 100 11.62 9.09 -6.29
CA SER A 100 11.11 9.49 -7.60
C SER A 100 10.26 10.76 -7.55
N ASN A 101 10.12 11.39 -8.71
CA ASN A 101 9.20 12.52 -8.91
C ASN A 101 7.72 12.09 -9.04
N GLU A 102 7.44 10.78 -9.07
CA GLU A 102 6.08 10.23 -9.17
C GLU A 102 5.50 9.79 -7.82
N GLU A 103 6.21 10.02 -6.70
CA GLU A 103 5.75 9.59 -5.38
C GLU A 103 4.48 10.32 -4.92
N PHE A 104 3.60 9.54 -4.25
CA PHE A 104 2.48 10.14 -3.52
C PHE A 104 3.01 11.00 -2.35
N PRO A 105 2.31 12.07 -1.95
CA PRO A 105 2.77 12.97 -0.88
C PRO A 105 3.19 12.27 0.42
N SER A 106 2.59 11.13 0.77
CA SER A 106 2.99 10.36 1.97
C SER A 106 4.45 9.90 1.92
N ASN A 107 4.93 9.49 0.73
CA ASN A 107 6.33 9.06 0.53
C ASN A 107 7.23 10.20 0.00
N ARG A 108 6.83 11.43 0.14
CA ARG A 108 7.58 12.62 -0.24
C ARG A 108 7.78 13.58 0.93
N LEU A 109 6.67 14.01 1.55
CA LEU A 109 6.67 15.07 2.56
C LEU A 109 7.55 14.76 3.79
N PRO A 110 7.58 13.54 4.36
CA PRO A 110 8.47 13.26 5.49
C PRO A 110 9.95 13.45 5.15
N TRP A 111 10.35 13.16 3.92
CA TRP A 111 11.74 13.32 3.47
C TRP A 111 12.09 14.78 3.16
N GLU A 112 11.21 15.51 2.49
CA GLU A 112 11.37 16.95 2.24
C GLU A 112 11.49 17.75 3.54
N SER A 113 10.78 17.35 4.59
CA SER A 113 10.81 18.01 5.90
C SER A 113 12.15 17.90 6.63
N LEU A 114 13.07 17.03 6.17
CA LEU A 114 14.42 16.90 6.73
C LEU A 114 15.40 17.96 6.19
N ALA A 115 14.98 18.83 5.28
CA ALA A 115 15.82 19.88 4.70
C ALA A 115 16.45 20.78 5.75
N ASP A 116 15.73 21.10 6.84
CA ASP A 116 16.25 21.91 7.96
C ASP A 116 17.38 21.22 8.73
N GLN A 117 17.52 19.88 8.58
CA GLN A 117 18.65 19.13 9.13
C GLN A 117 19.82 19.00 8.12
N GLY A 118 19.72 19.65 6.96
CA GLY A 118 20.71 19.59 5.90
C GLY A 118 20.71 18.30 5.09
N VAL A 119 19.60 17.56 5.10
CA VAL A 119 19.40 16.34 4.30
C VAL A 119 18.82 16.73 2.94
N GLU A 120 19.41 16.23 1.87
CA GLU A 120 18.95 16.46 0.51
C GLU A 120 17.97 15.36 0.08
N PHE A 121 16.78 15.74 -0.41
CA PHE A 121 15.83 14.81 -1.03
C PHE A 121 15.95 14.90 -2.55
N ARG A 122 16.44 13.83 -3.17
CA ARG A 122 16.70 13.72 -4.61
C ARG A 122 15.62 12.91 -5.29
N GLN A 123 15.02 13.49 -6.32
CA GLN A 123 13.92 12.86 -7.05
C GLN A 123 14.34 12.54 -8.49
N ALA A 124 14.38 11.25 -8.81
CA ALA A 124 14.60 10.78 -10.17
C ALA A 124 13.38 11.02 -11.05
N ASP A 125 13.58 11.50 -12.25
CA ASP A 125 12.55 11.49 -13.29
C ASP A 125 12.49 10.09 -13.93
N LEU A 126 11.51 9.29 -13.51
CA LEU A 126 11.34 7.91 -13.98
C LEU A 126 11.03 7.82 -15.49
N GLN A 127 10.63 8.94 -16.12
CA GLN A 127 10.32 8.98 -17.55
C GLN A 127 11.53 9.35 -18.42
N SER A 128 12.64 9.81 -17.81
CA SER A 128 13.80 10.34 -18.54
C SER A 128 14.83 9.28 -18.94
N ALA A 129 14.81 8.11 -18.30
CA ALA A 129 15.80 7.04 -18.52
C ALA A 129 15.22 5.83 -19.26
N ASP A 130 16.09 4.97 -19.80
CA ASP A 130 15.71 3.71 -20.46
C ASP A 130 15.10 2.71 -19.47
N SER A 131 15.52 2.78 -18.20
CA SER A 131 14.95 2.03 -17.08
C SER A 131 14.72 2.97 -15.90
N PRO A 132 13.53 2.91 -15.26
CA PRO A 132 13.24 3.73 -14.10
C PRO A 132 14.21 3.48 -12.93
N GLU A 133 14.72 2.24 -12.79
CA GLU A 133 15.71 1.90 -11.77
C GLU A 133 17.06 2.58 -12.03
N GLU A 134 17.51 2.67 -13.31
CA GLU A 134 18.73 3.40 -13.65
C GLU A 134 18.63 4.90 -13.35
N ALA A 135 17.45 5.49 -13.52
CA ALA A 135 17.22 6.88 -13.13
C ALA A 135 17.43 7.09 -11.62
N LEU A 136 16.96 6.15 -10.79
CA LEU A 136 17.22 6.17 -9.34
C LEU A 136 18.72 5.98 -9.04
N PHE A 137 19.35 4.99 -9.65
CA PHE A 137 20.75 4.65 -9.38
C PHE A 137 21.71 5.78 -9.76
N ALA A 138 21.40 6.55 -10.80
CA ALA A 138 22.21 7.69 -11.23
C ALA A 138 22.26 8.84 -10.19
N LEU A 139 21.29 8.91 -9.27
CA LEU A 139 21.27 9.94 -8.22
C LEU A 139 21.98 9.49 -6.93
N VAL A 140 22.43 8.23 -6.86
CA VAL A 140 23.08 7.67 -5.68
C VAL A 140 24.55 8.03 -5.65
N ASP A 141 25.03 8.55 -4.52
CA ASP A 141 26.44 8.83 -4.24
C ASP A 141 26.90 8.27 -2.88
N SER A 142 28.09 8.70 -2.40
CA SER A 142 28.65 8.24 -1.12
C SER A 142 27.89 8.75 0.10
N ASN A 143 27.04 9.76 -0.05
CA ASN A 143 26.27 10.38 1.03
C ASN A 143 24.82 9.86 1.05
N THR A 144 24.45 8.98 0.12
CA THR A 144 23.11 8.41 0.08
C THR A 144 22.92 7.41 1.22
N ARG A 145 21.96 7.67 2.10
CA ARG A 145 21.66 6.86 3.29
C ARG A 145 20.45 5.96 3.10
N LEU A 146 19.50 6.41 2.28
CA LEU A 146 18.23 5.74 2.07
C LEU A 146 17.80 5.88 0.60
N LEU A 147 17.26 4.79 0.04
CA LEU A 147 16.44 4.82 -1.15
C LEU A 147 15.01 4.47 -0.76
N THR A 148 14.06 5.35 -1.08
CA THR A 148 12.63 5.12 -0.81
C THR A 148 11.85 5.18 -2.11
N ILE A 149 10.94 4.23 -2.34
CA ILE A 149 10.16 4.15 -3.58
C ILE A 149 8.82 3.47 -3.35
N SER A 150 7.78 3.96 -4.02
CA SER A 150 6.54 3.19 -4.15
C SER A 150 6.76 1.99 -5.07
N SER A 151 6.38 0.81 -4.62
CA SER A 151 6.47 -0.45 -5.39
C SER A 151 5.72 -0.39 -6.71
N ILE A 152 4.60 0.35 -6.72
CA ILE A 152 3.81 0.72 -7.90
C ILE A 152 3.44 2.19 -7.76
N GLN A 153 3.73 2.99 -8.78
CA GLN A 153 3.44 4.42 -8.78
C GLN A 153 1.93 4.68 -8.93
N PHE A 154 1.36 5.52 -8.06
CA PHE A 154 -0.09 5.73 -7.96
C PHE A 154 -0.70 6.43 -9.18
N ALA A 155 0.09 7.26 -9.85
CA ALA A 155 -0.36 8.12 -10.94
C ALA A 155 -0.09 7.53 -12.33
N SER A 156 0.90 6.64 -12.47
CA SER A 156 1.27 6.02 -13.75
C SER A 156 0.98 4.52 -13.79
N GLY A 157 0.87 3.85 -12.63
CA GLY A 157 0.80 2.40 -12.55
C GLY A 157 2.13 1.71 -12.86
N LEU A 158 3.23 2.47 -12.93
CA LEU A 158 4.57 1.92 -13.14
C LEU A 158 4.95 1.01 -11.98
N ARG A 159 5.21 -0.27 -12.24
CA ARG A 159 5.71 -1.24 -11.26
C ARG A 159 7.23 -1.30 -11.32
N MET A 160 7.86 -1.09 -10.17
CA MET A 160 9.31 -1.09 -10.01
C MET A 160 9.87 -2.50 -9.88
N ASP A 161 11.08 -2.72 -10.36
CA ASP A 161 11.86 -3.93 -10.12
C ASP A 161 12.53 -3.85 -8.74
N LEU A 162 11.77 -4.28 -7.71
CA LEU A 162 12.21 -4.16 -6.32
C LEU A 162 13.39 -5.08 -5.98
N GLU A 163 13.50 -6.24 -6.62
CA GLU A 163 14.65 -7.14 -6.44
C GLU A 163 15.93 -6.45 -6.89
N ARG A 164 15.91 -5.87 -8.08
CA ARG A 164 17.05 -5.13 -8.64
C ARG A 164 17.43 -3.92 -7.77
N ILE A 165 16.43 -3.19 -7.26
CA ILE A 165 16.68 -2.04 -6.38
C ILE A 165 17.27 -2.51 -5.05
N GLY A 166 16.70 -3.56 -4.44
CA GLY A 166 17.18 -4.10 -3.18
C GLY A 166 18.61 -4.64 -3.26
N GLU A 167 18.93 -5.39 -4.32
CA GLU A 167 20.30 -5.83 -4.57
C GLU A 167 21.27 -4.65 -4.71
N PHE A 168 20.86 -3.58 -5.41
CA PHE A 168 21.67 -2.38 -5.54
C PHE A 168 21.90 -1.70 -4.19
N CYS A 169 20.86 -1.51 -3.40
CA CYS A 169 20.92 -0.90 -2.07
C CYS A 169 21.84 -1.72 -1.14
N LYS A 170 21.66 -3.04 -1.13
CA LYS A 170 22.46 -3.96 -0.30
C LYS A 170 23.96 -3.86 -0.62
N ARG A 171 24.33 -3.87 -1.91
CA ARG A 171 25.74 -3.74 -2.34
C ARG A 171 26.35 -2.39 -1.96
N ARG A 172 25.57 -1.35 -1.83
CA ARG A 172 26.00 0.02 -1.50
C ARG A 172 25.89 0.34 0.00
N GLY A 173 25.30 -0.54 0.81
CA GLY A 173 25.05 -0.29 2.23
C GLY A 173 24.02 0.80 2.49
N ILE A 174 23.09 0.99 1.54
CA ILE A 174 21.98 1.97 1.59
C ILE A 174 20.75 1.27 2.15
N LEU A 175 20.01 1.92 3.03
CA LEU A 175 18.73 1.41 3.53
C LEU A 175 17.66 1.46 2.44
N PHE A 176 16.84 0.42 2.35
CA PHE A 176 15.77 0.32 1.35
C PHE A 176 14.39 0.37 2.00
N CYS A 177 13.61 1.40 1.65
CA CYS A 177 12.28 1.67 2.15
C CYS A 177 11.25 1.58 1.02
N ILE A 178 10.19 0.78 1.20
CA ILE A 178 9.20 0.52 0.17
C ILE A 178 7.82 0.96 0.65
N ASP A 179 7.19 1.91 -0.05
CA ASP A 179 5.75 2.12 0.05
C ASP A 179 5.03 1.07 -0.80
N ALA A 180 4.41 0.10 -0.14
CA ALA A 180 3.75 -1.04 -0.75
C ALA A 180 2.23 -0.88 -0.88
N ILE A 181 1.68 0.33 -0.62
CA ILE A 181 0.23 0.56 -0.58
C ILE A 181 -0.51 0.24 -1.89
N GLN A 182 0.20 0.24 -3.03
CA GLN A 182 -0.38 -0.09 -4.34
C GLN A 182 -0.08 -1.54 -4.76
N SER A 183 0.66 -2.30 -3.96
CA SER A 183 1.05 -3.69 -4.25
C SER A 183 0.40 -4.71 -3.33
N LEU A 184 0.40 -4.45 -2.01
CA LEU A 184 -0.14 -5.41 -1.05
C LEU A 184 -1.64 -5.63 -1.27
N GLY A 185 -2.00 -6.88 -1.52
CA GLY A 185 -3.36 -7.30 -1.86
C GLY A 185 -3.65 -7.36 -3.37
N ALA A 186 -2.81 -6.74 -4.23
CA ALA A 186 -2.95 -6.78 -5.68
C ALA A 186 -1.98 -7.75 -6.35
N VAL A 187 -0.74 -7.81 -5.85
CA VAL A 187 0.33 -8.63 -6.40
C VAL A 187 1.07 -9.36 -5.27
N GLN A 188 1.78 -10.43 -5.60
CA GLN A 188 2.66 -11.10 -4.66
C GLN A 188 3.75 -10.15 -4.17
N PHE A 189 4.15 -10.30 -2.90
CA PHE A 189 5.13 -9.44 -2.27
C PHE A 189 6.06 -10.28 -1.38
N ASP A 190 7.36 -10.11 -1.54
CA ASP A 190 8.37 -10.84 -0.78
C ASP A 190 9.45 -9.89 -0.27
N VAL A 191 9.35 -9.53 1.02
CA VAL A 191 10.29 -8.61 1.67
C VAL A 191 11.72 -9.14 1.68
N GLN A 192 11.90 -10.48 1.67
CA GLN A 192 13.20 -11.11 1.70
C GLN A 192 13.86 -11.09 0.32
N ALA A 193 13.10 -11.43 -0.74
CA ALA A 193 13.59 -11.33 -2.12
C ALA A 193 13.98 -9.89 -2.48
N TYR A 194 13.19 -8.91 -2.01
CA TYR A 194 13.47 -7.49 -2.23
C TYR A 194 14.55 -6.93 -1.31
N GLN A 195 15.04 -7.70 -0.34
CA GLN A 195 16.02 -7.25 0.66
C GLN A 195 15.62 -5.93 1.31
N ALA A 196 14.31 -5.76 1.57
CA ALA A 196 13.74 -4.53 2.09
C ALA A 196 14.07 -4.35 3.58
N ASP A 197 14.51 -3.17 3.97
CA ASP A 197 14.71 -2.80 5.39
C ASP A 197 13.41 -2.35 6.03
N PHE A 198 12.57 -1.61 5.27
CA PHE A 198 11.30 -1.07 5.71
C PHE A 198 10.24 -1.23 4.62
N VAL A 199 9.05 -1.69 5.01
CA VAL A 199 7.88 -1.77 4.13
C VAL A 199 6.65 -1.27 4.85
N MET A 200 5.83 -0.45 4.20
CA MET A 200 4.58 0.05 4.76
C MET A 200 3.45 0.06 3.76
N ALA A 201 2.25 -0.14 4.26
CA ALA A 201 1.01 0.02 3.50
C ALA A 201 -0.17 0.26 4.43
N ASP A 202 -1.11 1.09 4.01
CA ASP A 202 -2.42 1.22 4.64
C ASP A 202 -3.38 0.14 4.13
N GLY A 203 -4.33 -0.28 4.97
CA GLY A 203 -5.23 -1.39 4.68
C GLY A 203 -6.40 -1.08 3.74
N HIS A 204 -6.71 0.19 3.48
CA HIS A 204 -7.97 0.61 2.85
C HIS A 204 -8.06 0.48 1.32
N LYS A 205 -6.98 0.07 0.64
CA LYS A 205 -6.95 -0.06 -0.83
C LYS A 205 -7.14 -1.51 -1.26
N TRP A 206 -6.08 -2.09 -1.77
CA TRP A 206 -6.07 -3.44 -2.32
C TRP A 206 -6.21 -4.54 -1.25
N LEU A 207 -6.04 -4.20 0.04
CA LEU A 207 -6.27 -5.10 1.16
C LEU A 207 -7.75 -5.13 1.64
N PHE A 208 -8.62 -4.28 1.07
CA PHE A 208 -10.05 -4.20 1.40
C PHE A 208 -10.39 -3.90 2.86
N GLY A 209 -9.43 -3.37 3.61
CA GLY A 209 -9.61 -3.03 5.02
C GLY A 209 -10.16 -1.61 5.23
N PRO A 210 -10.39 -1.21 6.48
CA PRO A 210 -10.74 0.16 6.80
C PRO A 210 -9.54 1.10 6.73
N GLU A 211 -9.81 2.40 6.55
CA GLU A 211 -8.84 3.45 6.84
C GLU A 211 -8.47 3.45 8.33
N GLY A 212 -7.27 3.95 8.65
CA GLY A 212 -6.81 4.07 10.04
C GLY A 212 -6.21 2.80 10.64
N LEU A 213 -5.88 1.82 9.79
CA LEU A 213 -5.06 0.66 10.13
C LEU A 213 -4.21 0.24 8.94
N GLY A 214 -2.91 0.14 9.15
CA GLY A 214 -1.92 -0.29 8.17
C GLY A 214 -0.84 -1.17 8.79
N VAL A 215 0.11 -1.56 7.98
CA VAL A 215 1.26 -2.40 8.33
C VAL A 215 2.55 -1.61 8.20
N PHE A 216 3.48 -1.87 9.14
CA PHE A 216 4.86 -1.47 9.06
C PHE A 216 5.75 -2.68 9.36
N TYR A 217 6.48 -3.12 8.34
CA TYR A 217 7.51 -4.16 8.44
C TYR A 217 8.88 -3.51 8.56
N THR A 218 9.73 -4.09 9.39
CA THR A 218 11.14 -3.69 9.48
C THR A 218 12.02 -4.86 9.91
N THR A 219 13.20 -4.99 9.27
CA THR A 219 14.20 -5.96 9.73
C THR A 219 14.70 -5.59 11.13
N PRO A 220 15.16 -6.56 11.96
CA PRO A 220 15.74 -6.28 13.27
C PRO A 220 16.89 -5.25 13.20
N GLU A 221 17.79 -5.41 12.23
CA GLU A 221 18.96 -4.54 12.06
C GLU A 221 18.58 -3.10 11.68
N ALA A 222 17.56 -2.92 10.85
CA ALA A 222 17.07 -1.61 10.47
C ALA A 222 16.27 -0.96 11.60
N ARG A 223 15.45 -1.73 12.31
CA ARG A 223 14.65 -1.31 13.47
C ARG A 223 15.52 -0.75 14.58
N ASP A 224 16.66 -1.35 14.85
CA ASP A 224 17.57 -0.92 15.91
C ASP A 224 18.28 0.41 15.60
N LYS A 225 18.25 0.86 14.34
CA LYS A 225 18.75 2.19 13.95
C LYS A 225 17.73 3.31 14.19
N LEU A 226 16.46 2.96 14.44
CA LEU A 226 15.39 3.93 14.60
C LEU A 226 15.24 4.38 16.06
N LYS A 227 15.37 5.68 16.29
CA LYS A 227 14.94 6.32 17.53
C LYS A 227 13.42 6.44 17.52
N LEU A 228 12.81 6.14 18.67
CA LEU A 228 11.36 6.26 18.81
C LEU A 228 10.97 7.73 18.99
N SER A 229 9.93 8.15 18.27
CA SER A 229 9.35 9.50 18.36
C SER A 229 8.05 9.52 19.17
N GLN A 230 7.45 8.36 19.41
CA GLN A 230 6.21 8.21 20.18
C GLN A 230 6.43 7.21 21.32
N TYR A 231 5.86 7.50 22.49
CA TYR A 231 5.98 6.67 23.67
C TYR A 231 4.62 6.46 24.32
N GLY A 232 4.39 5.25 24.86
CA GLY A 232 3.17 4.91 25.57
C GLY A 232 3.21 3.50 26.12
N TRP A 233 2.14 3.10 26.78
CA TRP A 233 2.10 1.88 27.58
C TRP A 233 2.21 0.58 26.73
N HIS A 234 1.66 0.57 25.51
CA HIS A 234 1.53 -0.65 24.70
C HIS A 234 2.86 -1.10 24.07
N MET A 235 3.81 -0.17 23.91
CA MET A 235 5.15 -0.45 23.39
C MET A 235 6.10 -1.10 24.40
N MET A 236 5.70 -1.24 25.67
CA MET A 236 6.53 -1.86 26.69
C MET A 236 6.57 -3.38 26.53
N LYS A 237 7.72 -3.99 26.86
CA LYS A 237 7.92 -5.44 26.85
C LYS A 237 6.94 -6.17 27.75
N ASP A 238 6.67 -5.61 28.93
CA ASP A 238 5.69 -6.08 29.91
C ASP A 238 4.57 -5.05 30.05
N ASN A 239 3.75 -4.94 28.99
CA ASN A 239 2.70 -3.93 28.88
C ASN A 239 1.44 -4.25 29.73
N HIS A 240 1.44 -5.36 30.47
CA HIS A 240 0.39 -5.70 31.43
C HIS A 240 0.76 -5.32 32.86
N ASN A 241 2.01 -4.97 33.12
CA ASN A 241 2.51 -4.55 34.45
C ASN A 241 2.73 -3.04 34.45
N TYR A 242 1.68 -2.29 34.75
CA TYR A 242 1.71 -0.82 34.74
C TYR A 242 2.56 -0.19 35.85
N GLU A 243 2.93 -0.98 36.85
CA GLU A 243 3.75 -0.51 37.99
C GLU A 243 5.24 -0.83 37.81
N ASN A 244 5.59 -1.51 36.72
CA ASN A 244 6.97 -1.93 36.46
C ASN A 244 7.88 -0.70 36.22
N LYS A 245 8.90 -0.56 37.11
CA LYS A 245 9.92 0.50 37.03
C LYS A 245 11.27 -0.10 37.39
N PRO A 246 12.30 -0.02 36.51
CA PRO A 246 12.29 0.61 35.20
C PRO A 246 11.51 -0.22 34.13
N TRP A 247 10.88 0.47 33.20
CA TRP A 247 10.23 -0.15 32.04
C TRP A 247 11.22 -0.41 30.90
N GLU A 248 10.94 -1.42 30.10
CA GLU A 248 11.74 -1.77 28.92
C GLU A 248 10.90 -1.65 27.65
N ILE A 249 11.52 -1.16 26.58
CA ILE A 249 10.90 -1.11 25.25
C ILE A 249 10.81 -2.53 24.67
N HIS A 250 9.72 -2.84 23.99
CA HIS A 250 9.56 -4.13 23.32
C HIS A 250 10.68 -4.33 22.28
N PRO A 251 11.35 -5.48 22.21
CA PRO A 251 12.46 -5.71 21.27
C PRO A 251 12.02 -5.86 19.82
N THR A 252 10.75 -6.19 19.58
CA THR A 252 10.18 -6.41 18.24
C THR A 252 9.63 -5.12 17.62
N ALA A 253 9.01 -5.21 16.44
CA ALA A 253 8.36 -4.07 15.79
C ALA A 253 7.20 -3.48 16.61
N ARG A 254 6.67 -4.20 17.61
CA ARG A 254 5.65 -3.67 18.53
C ARG A 254 6.10 -2.42 19.28
N ARG A 255 7.40 -2.12 19.33
CA ARG A 255 7.93 -0.85 19.87
C ARG A 255 7.36 0.40 19.20
N PHE A 256 6.82 0.27 17.98
CA PHE A 256 6.18 1.37 17.23
C PHE A 256 4.69 1.53 17.55
N GLU A 257 4.10 0.67 18.36
CA GLU A 257 2.69 0.69 18.76
C GLU A 257 2.54 1.28 20.15
N CYS A 258 2.55 2.61 20.21
CA CYS A 258 2.66 3.31 21.51
C CYS A 258 1.40 3.21 22.38
N GLY A 259 0.21 3.05 21.79
CA GLY A 259 -1.07 3.13 22.51
C GLY A 259 -2.04 2.02 22.20
N SER A 260 -3.25 2.13 22.75
CA SER A 260 -4.32 1.14 22.55
C SER A 260 -4.59 0.92 21.06
N PRO A 261 -4.61 -0.34 20.60
CA PRO A 261 -4.82 -0.67 19.18
C PRO A 261 -6.28 -0.44 18.75
N ASN A 262 -6.48 -0.21 17.44
CA ASN A 262 -7.80 -0.12 16.84
C ASN A 262 -8.40 -1.51 16.63
N MET A 263 -9.01 -2.09 17.70
CA MET A 263 -9.53 -3.45 17.69
C MET A 263 -10.63 -3.66 16.64
N LEU A 264 -11.47 -2.65 16.38
CA LEU A 264 -12.50 -2.74 15.34
C LEU A 264 -11.86 -2.92 13.95
N ALA A 265 -10.86 -2.10 13.63
CA ALA A 265 -10.17 -2.19 12.35
C ALA A 265 -9.34 -3.48 12.23
N ILE A 266 -8.79 -3.99 13.34
CA ILE A 266 -8.08 -5.27 13.38
C ILE A 266 -9.02 -6.42 12.99
N HIS A 267 -10.24 -6.47 13.54
CA HIS A 267 -11.24 -7.48 13.15
C HIS A 267 -11.64 -7.36 11.68
N ALA A 268 -11.81 -6.13 11.19
CA ALA A 268 -12.16 -5.85 9.80
C ALA A 268 -11.05 -6.30 8.84
N LEU A 269 -9.82 -5.83 9.06
CA LEU A 269 -8.69 -6.15 8.17
C LEU A 269 -8.34 -7.63 8.20
N SER A 270 -8.39 -8.29 9.36
CA SER A 270 -8.18 -9.74 9.45
C SER A 270 -9.20 -10.53 8.62
N ALA A 271 -10.47 -10.11 8.63
CA ALA A 271 -11.49 -10.73 7.77
C ALA A 271 -11.23 -10.48 6.27
N SER A 272 -10.78 -9.29 5.89
CA SER A 272 -10.40 -8.99 4.50
C SER A 272 -9.20 -9.83 4.04
N LEU A 273 -8.15 -9.92 4.88
CA LEU A 273 -6.96 -10.71 4.56
C LEU A 273 -7.26 -12.21 4.46
N SER A 274 -8.20 -12.74 5.26
CA SER A 274 -8.59 -14.15 5.13
C SER A 274 -9.09 -14.48 3.72
N LEU A 275 -9.85 -13.57 3.08
CA LEU A 275 -10.30 -13.75 1.70
C LEU A 275 -9.13 -13.79 0.71
N LEU A 276 -8.19 -12.86 0.83
CA LEU A 276 -7.03 -12.80 -0.07
C LEU A 276 -6.13 -14.04 0.07
N LEU A 277 -5.90 -14.48 1.32
CA LEU A 277 -5.07 -15.65 1.59
C LEU A 277 -5.75 -16.96 1.18
N GLU A 278 -7.07 -17.07 1.34
CA GLU A 278 -7.87 -18.20 0.86
C GLU A 278 -7.85 -18.28 -0.67
N THR A 279 -7.94 -17.14 -1.37
CA THR A 279 -7.83 -17.08 -2.83
C THR A 279 -6.40 -17.43 -3.27
N GLY A 280 -5.41 -17.04 -2.47
CA GLY A 280 -3.99 -17.16 -2.78
C GLY A 280 -3.47 -15.99 -3.62
N MET A 281 -2.36 -15.36 -3.17
CA MET A 281 -1.85 -14.15 -3.81
C MET A 281 -1.35 -14.37 -5.23
N ALA A 282 -0.93 -15.58 -5.59
CA ALA A 282 -0.57 -15.91 -6.98
C ALA A 282 -1.78 -15.84 -7.92
N GLU A 283 -2.94 -16.36 -7.49
CA GLU A 283 -4.19 -16.27 -8.25
C GLU A 283 -4.72 -14.84 -8.30
N VAL A 284 -4.67 -14.12 -7.17
CA VAL A 284 -5.06 -12.70 -7.13
C VAL A 284 -4.25 -11.88 -8.13
N GLU A 285 -2.92 -12.02 -8.14
CA GLU A 285 -2.04 -11.31 -9.09
C GLU A 285 -2.34 -11.70 -10.53
N ALA A 286 -2.54 -12.98 -10.82
CA ALA A 286 -2.87 -13.44 -12.16
C ALA A 286 -4.17 -12.80 -12.67
N LEU A 287 -5.22 -12.80 -11.84
CA LEU A 287 -6.52 -12.20 -12.19
C LEU A 287 -6.46 -10.67 -12.30
N VAL A 288 -5.74 -9.98 -11.43
CA VAL A 288 -5.54 -8.51 -11.52
C VAL A 288 -4.78 -8.15 -12.80
N THR A 289 -3.74 -8.92 -13.13
CA THR A 289 -2.92 -8.72 -14.33
C THR A 289 -3.71 -9.02 -15.61
N GLU A 290 -4.52 -10.08 -15.62
CA GLU A 290 -5.43 -10.40 -16.71
C GLU A 290 -6.37 -9.24 -17.01
N LYS A 291 -7.06 -8.71 -16.00
CA LYS A 291 -8.05 -7.64 -16.15
C LYS A 291 -7.41 -6.32 -16.54
N SER A 292 -6.27 -5.98 -15.96
CA SER A 292 -5.55 -4.77 -16.37
C SER A 292 -4.95 -4.89 -17.77
N GLY A 293 -4.49 -6.09 -18.17
CA GLY A 293 -4.02 -6.39 -19.51
C GLY A 293 -5.14 -6.31 -20.56
N TYR A 294 -6.29 -6.91 -20.24
CA TYR A 294 -7.49 -6.80 -21.08
C TYR A 294 -7.91 -5.35 -21.29
N LEU A 295 -8.00 -4.58 -20.20
CA LEU A 295 -8.35 -3.17 -20.23
C LEU A 295 -7.38 -2.35 -21.10
N LYS A 296 -6.06 -2.57 -20.97
CA LYS A 296 -5.04 -1.91 -21.79
C LYS A 296 -5.23 -2.23 -23.27
N ALA A 297 -5.41 -3.50 -23.62
CA ALA A 297 -5.63 -3.95 -24.99
C ALA A 297 -6.92 -3.36 -25.59
N ALA A 298 -7.99 -3.30 -24.81
CA ALA A 298 -9.25 -2.70 -25.23
C ALA A 298 -9.11 -1.19 -25.50
N ILE A 299 -8.39 -0.45 -24.65
CA ILE A 299 -8.11 0.98 -24.83
C ILE A 299 -7.23 1.22 -26.05
N ASP A 300 -6.17 0.43 -26.28
CA ASP A 300 -5.27 0.56 -27.42
C ASP A 300 -6.00 0.35 -28.77
N ASN A 301 -6.99 -0.53 -28.77
CA ASN A 301 -7.84 -0.77 -29.94
C ASN A 301 -9.02 0.23 -30.09
N HIS A 302 -9.24 1.10 -29.08
CA HIS A 302 -10.36 2.03 -29.10
C HIS A 302 -10.03 3.32 -29.84
N GLN A 303 -10.85 3.70 -30.85
CA GLN A 303 -10.57 4.85 -31.72
C GLN A 303 -10.51 6.19 -30.95
N GLN A 304 -11.31 6.34 -29.90
CA GLN A 304 -11.47 7.60 -29.15
C GLN A 304 -10.60 7.69 -27.88
N LEU A 305 -10.01 6.59 -27.44
CA LEU A 305 -9.21 6.56 -26.22
C LEU A 305 -7.71 6.59 -26.53
N LEU A 306 -6.94 7.01 -25.55
CA LEU A 306 -5.48 7.00 -25.57
C LEU A 306 -4.99 6.51 -24.23
N LEU A 307 -4.31 5.37 -24.25
CA LEU A 307 -3.60 4.87 -23.08
C LEU A 307 -2.50 5.86 -22.70
N LEU A 308 -2.38 6.16 -21.41
CA LEU A 308 -1.28 6.92 -20.87
C LEU A 308 -0.29 5.93 -20.26
N PRO A 309 0.72 5.48 -21.02
CA PRO A 309 1.59 4.41 -20.56
C PRO A 309 2.53 4.92 -19.49
N ALA A 310 2.68 4.12 -18.43
CA ALA A 310 3.94 4.11 -17.72
C ALA A 310 5.01 3.67 -18.73
N LYS A 311 6.00 4.52 -19.01
CA LYS A 311 7.08 4.14 -19.91
C LYS A 311 7.73 2.85 -19.38
N GLN A 312 7.68 1.80 -20.20
CA GLN A 312 8.59 0.66 -20.18
C GLN A 312 8.70 -0.20 -18.91
N SER A 313 7.66 -0.33 -18.09
CA SER A 313 7.69 -1.41 -17.11
C SER A 313 7.43 -2.75 -17.81
N ARG A 314 8.33 -3.71 -17.66
CA ARG A 314 8.12 -5.12 -18.01
C ARG A 314 7.13 -5.78 -17.05
N LEU A 315 6.99 -5.20 -15.86
CA LEU A 315 6.12 -5.67 -14.80
C LEU A 315 4.75 -4.99 -14.94
N GLN A 316 3.70 -5.76 -14.75
CA GLN A 316 2.33 -5.24 -14.84
C GLN A 316 1.78 -4.90 -13.46
N SER A 317 0.90 -3.91 -13.40
CA SER A 317 0.14 -3.56 -12.21
C SER A 317 -1.36 -3.54 -12.49
N GLY A 318 -2.16 -3.48 -11.44
CA GLY A 318 -3.62 -3.35 -11.54
C GLY A 318 -4.10 -1.94 -11.93
N ILE A 319 -3.21 -0.97 -12.16
CA ILE A 319 -3.55 0.43 -12.45
C ILE A 319 -3.43 0.68 -13.96
N VAL A 320 -4.48 1.25 -14.55
CA VAL A 320 -4.52 1.65 -15.96
C VAL A 320 -5.04 3.07 -16.07
N ILE A 321 -4.31 3.93 -16.78
CA ILE A 321 -4.67 5.34 -16.98
C ILE A 321 -4.87 5.61 -18.46
N PHE A 322 -5.93 6.31 -18.79
CA PHE A 322 -6.25 6.68 -20.17
C PHE A 322 -6.96 8.04 -20.22
N LYS A 323 -7.01 8.60 -21.41
CA LYS A 323 -7.80 9.81 -21.69
C LYS A 323 -8.59 9.66 -22.97
N HIS A 324 -9.66 10.41 -23.10
CA HIS A 324 -10.38 10.55 -24.34
C HIS A 324 -9.64 11.55 -25.25
N ARG A 325 -9.65 11.32 -26.58
CA ARG A 325 -8.90 12.15 -27.54
C ARG A 325 -9.48 13.54 -27.71
N THR A 326 -10.78 13.71 -27.52
CA THR A 326 -11.52 14.95 -27.80
C THR A 326 -12.29 15.48 -26.60
N VAL A 327 -12.66 14.63 -25.63
CA VAL A 327 -13.39 15.01 -24.41
C VAL A 327 -12.41 15.31 -23.29
N GLY A 328 -12.63 16.38 -22.53
CA GLY A 328 -11.83 16.73 -21.36
C GLY A 328 -11.98 15.69 -20.23
N ASN A 329 -10.91 15.50 -19.46
CA ASN A 329 -10.87 14.46 -18.42
C ASN A 329 -11.94 14.64 -17.34
N GLU A 330 -12.22 15.90 -16.93
CA GLU A 330 -13.24 16.22 -15.94
C GLU A 330 -14.65 15.85 -16.44
N ALA A 331 -14.95 16.18 -17.70
CA ALA A 331 -16.25 15.85 -18.31
C ALA A 331 -16.42 14.34 -18.45
N LEU A 332 -15.36 13.63 -18.89
CA LEU A 332 -15.38 12.16 -18.96
C LEU A 332 -15.55 11.53 -17.58
N TYR A 333 -14.82 12.03 -16.57
CA TYR A 333 -14.95 11.54 -15.19
C TYR A 333 -16.38 11.71 -14.68
N GLN A 334 -16.96 12.90 -14.85
CA GLN A 334 -18.34 13.18 -14.41
C GLN A 334 -19.35 12.28 -15.13
N HIS A 335 -19.21 12.11 -16.45
CA HIS A 335 -20.08 11.24 -17.22
C HIS A 335 -20.01 9.77 -16.74
N LEU A 336 -18.81 9.24 -16.51
CA LEU A 336 -18.63 7.89 -15.96
C LEU A 336 -19.25 7.76 -14.57
N HIS A 337 -19.02 8.74 -13.70
CA HIS A 337 -19.56 8.77 -12.35
C HIS A 337 -21.11 8.79 -12.35
N ASP A 338 -21.72 9.64 -13.19
CA ASP A 338 -23.18 9.76 -13.31
C ASP A 338 -23.83 8.48 -13.85
N ASN A 339 -23.05 7.64 -14.56
CA ASN A 339 -23.47 6.34 -15.05
C ASN A 339 -22.98 5.16 -14.16
N GLY A 340 -22.64 5.43 -12.91
CA GLY A 340 -22.34 4.41 -11.90
C GLY A 340 -20.93 3.81 -11.97
N VAL A 341 -20.00 4.37 -12.76
CA VAL A 341 -18.61 3.90 -12.79
C VAL A 341 -17.80 4.61 -11.71
N VAL A 342 -17.37 3.88 -10.70
CA VAL A 342 -16.50 4.39 -9.63
C VAL A 342 -15.05 4.27 -10.08
N CYS A 343 -14.43 5.42 -10.39
CA CYS A 343 -13.05 5.53 -10.89
C CYS A 343 -12.37 6.78 -10.28
N ALA A 344 -11.16 7.12 -10.74
CA ALA A 344 -10.46 8.31 -10.27
C ALA A 344 -9.92 9.15 -11.43
N LEU A 345 -9.87 10.47 -11.23
CA LEU A 345 -9.16 11.41 -12.09
C LEU A 345 -7.72 11.54 -11.57
N ARG A 346 -6.76 10.84 -12.18
CA ARG A 346 -5.36 10.77 -11.75
C ARG A 346 -4.42 10.57 -12.95
N GLY A 347 -3.16 10.95 -12.79
CA GLY A 347 -2.13 10.68 -13.81
C GLY A 347 -2.36 11.37 -15.15
N GLY A 348 -3.10 12.48 -15.18
CA GLY A 348 -3.44 13.21 -16.40
C GLY A 348 -4.59 12.59 -17.21
N GLY A 349 -5.34 11.65 -16.63
CA GLY A 349 -6.47 10.98 -17.25
C GLY A 349 -7.41 10.32 -16.27
N ILE A 350 -8.25 9.43 -16.77
CA ILE A 350 -9.09 8.53 -15.99
C ILE A 350 -8.24 7.33 -15.55
N ARG A 351 -8.26 7.01 -14.28
CA ARG A 351 -7.60 5.83 -13.73
C ARG A 351 -8.64 4.78 -13.40
N PHE A 352 -8.55 3.63 -14.06
CA PHE A 352 -9.22 2.40 -13.68
C PHE A 352 -8.26 1.49 -12.93
N SER A 353 -8.74 0.84 -11.91
CA SER A 353 -7.97 -0.11 -11.10
C SER A 353 -8.87 -1.28 -10.69
N PRO A 354 -9.09 -2.26 -11.60
CA PRO A 354 -9.84 -3.47 -11.31
C PRO A 354 -9.11 -4.37 -10.33
N HIS A 355 -9.86 -5.22 -9.62
CA HIS A 355 -9.31 -6.25 -8.73
C HIS A 355 -9.72 -7.65 -9.20
N PHE A 356 -9.26 -8.70 -8.51
CA PHE A 356 -9.45 -10.09 -8.89
C PHE A 356 -10.92 -10.49 -9.13
N TYR A 357 -11.85 -9.88 -8.41
CA TYR A 357 -13.27 -10.22 -8.47
C TYR A 357 -14.06 -9.52 -9.57
N ASN A 358 -13.53 -8.44 -10.16
CA ASN A 358 -14.20 -7.75 -11.28
C ASN A 358 -14.34 -8.68 -12.49
N THR A 359 -15.43 -8.51 -13.23
CA THR A 359 -15.67 -9.26 -14.46
C THR A 359 -15.22 -8.47 -15.70
N LEU A 360 -14.95 -9.16 -16.80
CA LEU A 360 -14.64 -8.50 -18.07
C LEU A 360 -15.83 -7.71 -18.60
N GLU A 361 -17.06 -8.19 -18.36
CA GLU A 361 -18.30 -7.49 -18.75
C GLU A 361 -18.45 -6.14 -18.02
N GLU A 362 -18.00 -6.04 -16.76
CA GLU A 362 -17.96 -4.74 -16.04
C GLU A 362 -16.98 -3.78 -16.73
N ILE A 363 -15.82 -4.27 -17.15
CA ILE A 363 -14.81 -3.47 -17.86
C ILE A 363 -15.36 -3.02 -19.22
N ASP A 364 -15.99 -3.91 -19.99
CA ASP A 364 -16.58 -3.59 -21.29
C ASP A 364 -17.66 -2.51 -21.15
N ARG A 365 -18.58 -2.67 -20.21
CA ARG A 365 -19.62 -1.66 -19.94
C ARG A 365 -19.04 -0.30 -19.55
N ALA A 366 -17.98 -0.29 -18.73
CA ALA A 366 -17.31 0.96 -18.37
C ALA A 366 -16.65 1.64 -19.57
N LEU A 367 -16.06 0.86 -20.49
CA LEU A 367 -15.47 1.36 -21.74
C LEU A 367 -16.54 1.84 -22.75
N GLU A 368 -17.65 1.12 -22.90
CA GLU A 368 -18.77 1.56 -23.75
C GLU A 368 -19.28 2.95 -23.34
N LEU A 369 -19.37 3.23 -22.04
CA LEU A 369 -19.79 4.54 -21.55
C LEU A 369 -18.82 5.67 -21.95
N THR A 370 -17.54 5.38 -22.19
CA THR A 370 -16.59 6.40 -22.68
C THR A 370 -16.89 6.87 -24.09
N GLY A 371 -17.60 6.07 -24.89
CA GLY A 371 -17.98 6.38 -26.28
C GLY A 371 -19.35 7.06 -26.42
N THR A 372 -20.10 7.25 -25.33
CA THR A 372 -21.47 7.83 -25.33
C THR A 372 -21.53 9.28 -24.86
N ILE A 373 -20.39 9.92 -24.63
CA ILE A 373 -20.26 11.31 -24.17
C ILE A 373 -20.18 12.32 -25.30
#